data_3d1161e144356e1a5678c5282f6682a8
#
_entry.id   3d1161e144356e1a5678c5282f6682a8
#
_cell.length_a   1.000
_cell.length_b   1.000
_cell.length_c   1.000
_cell.angle_alpha   90.00
_cell.angle_beta   90.00
_cell.angle_gamma   90.00
#
_symmetry.space_group_name_H-M   'P 1'
#
loop_
_entity.id
_entity.type
_entity.pdbx_description
1 polymer ?
#
loop_
_entity_poly.entity_id
_entity_poly.type
_entity_poly.pdbx_seq_one_letter_code
_entity_poly.pdbx_strand_id
1 'polypeptide(L)'
;MNQPPKPQYPHQDFVSDQDAHELHEPTGFGRDAARRRFLQLVAGGASMGLMAAVGKEFSFPEPVFAQSTLAPDAALAELMAGNERFTSRRITSDAQDLAILKQNTAEKQEPFAAVLSCADSRVPVELVFDQTIGHIFVNRIAGNIVTSEIIASLEYGALVLGAKVLLVMGHANCGAVKATIQGKEVSGQISALYPHIQPAVDQAGDNLEAASKANAKIQATLLAESSTVIKGLIKEGKLKVAAAYYDVATGHVTLLS
;
A
#
# COMPACT_ATOMS: atom_id res chain seq x y z
N MET A 1 -10.19 -36.80 -26.73
CA MET A 1 -9.92 -35.39 -26.38
C MET A 1 -8.52 -35.33 -25.78
N ASN A 2 -7.52 -34.86 -26.57
CA ASN A 2 -6.12 -34.79 -26.14
C ASN A 2 -5.91 -33.52 -25.32
N GLN A 3 -5.41 -33.69 -24.10
CA GLN A 3 -4.94 -32.56 -23.31
C GLN A 3 -3.64 -32.01 -23.93
N PRO A 4 -3.45 -30.70 -23.99
CA PRO A 4 -2.16 -30.12 -24.42
C PRO A 4 -1.06 -30.44 -23.40
N PRO A 5 0.18 -30.57 -23.84
CA PRO A 5 1.33 -30.87 -22.95
C PRO A 5 1.58 -29.70 -21.98
N LYS A 6 1.90 -30.06 -20.73
CA LYS A 6 2.29 -29.08 -19.68
C LYS A 6 3.63 -28.43 -20.06
N PRO A 7 3.80 -27.12 -19.84
CA PRO A 7 5.08 -26.47 -20.07
C PRO A 7 6.17 -27.06 -19.14
N GLN A 8 7.27 -27.50 -19.73
CA GLN A 8 8.47 -27.89 -18.99
C GLN A 8 9.31 -26.63 -18.72
N TYR A 9 9.50 -26.31 -17.44
CA TYR A 9 10.48 -25.31 -17.03
C TYR A 9 11.86 -25.97 -16.93
N PRO A 10 12.95 -25.33 -17.40
CA PRO A 10 14.29 -25.87 -17.25
C PRO A 10 14.64 -25.97 -15.75
N HIS A 11 15.16 -27.13 -15.35
CA HIS A 11 15.75 -27.35 -14.04
C HIS A 11 16.94 -26.38 -13.89
N GLN A 12 16.87 -25.47 -12.93
CA GLN A 12 18.03 -24.73 -12.46
C GLN A 12 18.84 -25.67 -11.57
N ASP A 13 20.05 -26.00 -12.01
CA ASP A 13 21.02 -26.75 -11.23
C ASP A 13 21.37 -25.94 -9.97
N PHE A 14 21.06 -26.47 -8.81
CA PHE A 14 21.55 -25.96 -7.53
C PHE A 14 23.08 -26.13 -7.51
N VAL A 15 23.78 -25.03 -7.45
CA VAL A 15 25.22 -24.97 -7.19
C VAL A 15 25.46 -25.60 -5.82
N SER A 16 26.33 -26.60 -5.78
CA SER A 16 26.68 -27.37 -4.60
C SER A 16 27.46 -26.52 -3.59
N ASP A 17 27.13 -26.72 -2.32
CA ASP A 17 27.65 -26.09 -1.09
C ASP A 17 29.15 -26.39 -0.82
N GLN A 18 30.07 -26.07 -1.72
CA GLN A 18 31.50 -26.26 -1.45
C GLN A 18 32.40 -25.03 -1.54
N ASP A 19 31.89 -23.84 -1.84
CA ASP A 19 32.68 -22.60 -1.92
C ASP A 19 32.39 -21.58 -0.81
N ALA A 20 31.93 -22.03 0.35
CA ALA A 20 31.64 -21.18 1.50
C ALA A 20 32.80 -21.19 2.53
N HIS A 21 34.02 -20.87 2.14
CA HIS A 21 35.11 -20.53 3.05
C HIS A 21 36.00 -19.46 2.43
N GLU A 22 35.60 -18.20 2.63
CA GLU A 22 36.47 -17.03 2.86
C GLU A 22 35.59 -15.78 3.03
N LEU A 23 34.91 -15.70 4.17
CA LEU A 23 34.34 -14.41 4.60
C LEU A 23 35.41 -13.68 5.40
N HIS A 24 36.00 -12.71 4.75
CA HIS A 24 36.83 -11.67 5.36
C HIS A 24 36.01 -10.96 6.46
N GLU A 25 36.44 -11.05 7.72
CA GLU A 25 35.87 -10.27 8.82
C GLU A 25 36.08 -8.78 8.54
N PRO A 26 35.03 -7.95 8.54
CA PRO A 26 35.24 -6.50 8.53
C PRO A 26 35.72 -6.07 9.91
N THR A 27 36.94 -5.61 9.94
CA THR A 27 37.60 -4.96 11.11
C THR A 27 36.67 -3.91 11.71
N GLY A 28 36.36 -4.08 13.00
CA GLY A 28 35.48 -3.22 13.78
C GLY A 28 36.05 -1.83 14.03
N PHE A 29 35.98 -0.95 13.06
CA PHE A 29 36.29 0.47 13.22
C PHE A 29 35.15 1.30 12.61
N GLY A 30 34.26 1.80 13.46
CA GLY A 30 33.26 2.78 13.05
C GLY A 30 31.99 2.88 13.90
N ARG A 31 31.54 1.79 14.50
CA ARG A 31 30.27 1.78 15.27
C ARG A 31 30.41 2.42 16.67
N ASP A 32 31.55 2.30 17.30
CA ASP A 32 31.78 2.83 18.65
C ASP A 32 32.06 4.36 18.67
N ALA A 33 32.62 4.92 17.61
CA ALA A 33 32.82 6.34 17.48
C ALA A 33 31.53 7.13 17.30
N ALA A 34 30.58 6.60 16.54
CA ALA A 34 29.25 7.22 16.34
C ALA A 34 28.41 7.13 17.62
N ARG A 35 28.45 6.01 18.33
CA ARG A 35 27.77 5.79 19.62
C ARG A 35 28.35 6.68 20.73
N ARG A 36 29.68 6.83 20.81
CA ARG A 36 30.34 7.73 21.76
C ARG A 36 30.02 9.21 21.51
N ARG A 37 30.00 9.65 20.27
CA ARG A 37 29.59 11.03 19.91
C ARG A 37 28.13 11.31 20.23
N PHE A 38 27.23 10.35 20.02
CA PHE A 38 25.83 10.50 20.40
C PHE A 38 25.66 10.59 21.92
N LEU A 39 26.36 9.75 22.71
CA LEU A 39 26.28 9.78 24.16
C LEU A 39 26.96 11.01 24.77
N GLN A 40 28.01 11.56 24.14
CA GLN A 40 28.66 12.80 24.58
C GLN A 40 27.79 14.04 24.31
N LEU A 41 26.95 14.03 23.28
CA LEU A 41 25.97 15.08 23.00
C LEU A 41 24.81 15.08 24.01
N VAL A 42 24.43 13.92 24.53
CA VAL A 42 23.34 13.78 25.53
C VAL A 42 23.82 14.10 26.96
N ALA A 43 25.12 13.89 27.29
CA ALA A 43 25.67 14.09 28.63
C ALA A 43 26.20 15.52 28.89
N GLY A 44 26.30 16.37 27.88
CA GLY A 44 26.89 17.72 27.95
C GLY A 44 25.91 18.89 28.09
N GLY A 45 24.63 18.66 28.27
CA GLY A 45 23.57 19.67 28.20
C GLY A 45 22.88 20.01 29.51
N ALA A 46 23.66 20.25 30.61
CA ALA A 46 23.07 20.88 31.78
C ALA A 46 23.57 22.35 31.88
N SER A 47 22.91 23.23 31.12
CA SER A 47 22.84 24.66 31.46
C SER A 47 21.54 25.23 30.88
N MET A 48 20.64 25.59 31.80
CA MET A 48 19.47 26.44 31.56
C MET A 48 19.94 27.75 30.89
N GLY A 49 19.39 28.02 29.71
CA GLY A 49 19.58 29.34 29.13
C GLY A 49 19.67 29.41 27.62
N LEU A 50 18.90 28.63 26.87
CA LEU A 50 18.66 28.92 25.44
C LEU A 50 17.38 28.25 24.92
N MET A 51 16.26 28.57 25.56
CA MET A 51 14.90 28.18 25.08
C MET A 51 14.26 29.30 24.23
N ALA A 52 15.04 30.01 23.45
CA ALA A 52 14.50 31.12 22.64
C ALA A 52 15.03 31.16 21.19
N ALA A 53 15.49 30.05 20.62
CA ALA A 53 15.95 30.08 19.23
C ALA A 53 15.86 28.70 18.51
N VAL A 54 14.84 27.88 18.76
CA VAL A 54 14.53 26.72 17.90
C VAL A 54 13.03 26.69 17.61
N GLY A 55 12.50 27.82 17.19
CA GLY A 55 11.30 27.90 16.36
C GLY A 55 11.68 27.69 14.89
N LYS A 56 12.52 26.71 14.56
CA LYS A 56 12.50 26.15 13.22
C LYS A 56 11.27 25.29 13.16
N GLU A 57 10.19 25.89 12.64
CA GLU A 57 9.09 25.16 12.04
C GLU A 57 9.73 23.98 11.28
N PHE A 58 9.31 22.77 11.60
CA PHE A 58 9.57 21.62 10.75
C PHE A 58 8.82 21.91 9.43
N SER A 59 9.47 22.70 8.59
CA SER A 59 9.01 22.94 7.25
C SER A 59 9.22 21.62 6.54
N PHE A 60 8.12 20.89 6.34
CA PHE A 60 8.15 19.80 5.38
C PHE A 60 8.66 20.39 4.06
N PRO A 61 9.61 19.72 3.37
CA PRO A 61 10.05 20.22 2.08
C PRO A 61 8.81 20.45 1.23
N GLU A 62 8.70 21.63 0.64
CA GLU A 62 7.65 21.94 -0.34
C GLU A 62 7.60 20.78 -1.33
N PRO A 63 6.41 20.23 -1.61
CA PRO A 63 6.28 19.10 -2.51
C PRO A 63 6.87 19.50 -3.86
N VAL A 64 7.96 18.86 -4.24
CA VAL A 64 8.70 19.11 -5.50
C VAL A 64 7.86 18.68 -6.73
N PHE A 65 6.70 18.05 -6.47
CA PHE A 65 5.83 17.48 -7.50
C PHE A 65 4.54 18.28 -7.62
N ALA A 66 4.07 18.46 -8.84
CA ALA A 66 2.74 18.99 -9.08
C ALA A 66 1.72 18.00 -8.49
N GLN A 67 0.97 18.46 -7.49
CA GLN A 67 -0.07 17.65 -6.86
C GLN A 67 -1.34 17.68 -7.71
N SER A 68 -2.12 16.60 -7.69
CA SER A 68 -3.43 16.56 -8.32
C SER A 68 -4.31 17.73 -7.88
N THR A 69 -4.95 18.39 -8.82
CA THR A 69 -5.91 19.49 -8.57
C THR A 69 -7.34 19.00 -8.33
N LEU A 70 -7.58 17.68 -8.43
CA LEU A 70 -8.91 17.11 -8.21
C LEU A 70 -9.38 17.31 -6.77
N ALA A 71 -10.68 17.56 -6.60
CA ALA A 71 -11.32 17.42 -5.29
C ALA A 71 -11.39 15.93 -4.89
N PRO A 72 -11.40 15.58 -3.59
CA PRO A 72 -11.44 14.19 -3.13
C PRO A 72 -12.61 13.37 -3.70
N ASP A 73 -13.79 13.94 -3.81
CA ASP A 73 -14.94 13.25 -4.41
C ASP A 73 -14.78 13.04 -5.92
N ALA A 74 -14.17 13.99 -6.63
CA ALA A 74 -13.87 13.85 -8.05
C ALA A 74 -12.80 12.76 -8.30
N ALA A 75 -11.80 12.67 -7.42
CA ALA A 75 -10.80 11.61 -7.47
C ALA A 75 -11.41 10.21 -7.29
N LEU A 76 -12.34 10.07 -6.33
CA LEU A 76 -13.08 8.82 -6.16
C LEU A 76 -13.97 8.51 -7.37
N ALA A 77 -14.66 9.51 -7.91
CA ALA A 77 -15.50 9.36 -9.09
C ALA A 77 -14.69 8.93 -10.32
N GLU A 78 -13.46 9.44 -10.50
CA GLU A 78 -12.57 9.03 -11.59
C GLU A 78 -12.15 7.56 -11.48
N LEU A 79 -11.84 7.07 -10.27
CA LEU A 79 -11.58 5.63 -10.06
C LEU A 79 -12.79 4.80 -10.48
N MET A 80 -13.99 5.19 -10.07
CA MET A 80 -15.21 4.44 -10.40
C MET A 80 -15.53 4.50 -11.90
N ALA A 81 -15.33 5.65 -12.55
CA ALA A 81 -15.46 5.79 -14.00
C ALA A 81 -14.45 4.91 -14.76
N GLY A 82 -13.22 4.79 -14.26
CA GLY A 82 -12.22 3.87 -14.79
C GLY A 82 -12.68 2.41 -14.68
N ASN A 83 -13.26 2.00 -13.55
CA ASN A 83 -13.80 0.65 -13.41
C ASN A 83 -14.98 0.38 -14.37
N GLU A 84 -15.83 1.36 -14.65
CA GLU A 84 -16.87 1.25 -15.68
C GLU A 84 -16.27 1.08 -17.09
N ARG A 85 -15.16 1.76 -17.40
CA ARG A 85 -14.46 1.55 -18.68
C ARG A 85 -13.87 0.13 -18.76
N PHE A 86 -13.26 -0.35 -17.67
CA PHE A 86 -12.70 -1.69 -17.57
C PHE A 86 -13.78 -2.77 -17.79
N THR A 87 -14.88 -2.73 -17.05
CA THR A 87 -15.96 -3.73 -17.13
C THR A 87 -16.69 -3.70 -18.45
N SER A 88 -16.82 -2.52 -19.08
CA SER A 88 -17.42 -2.37 -20.42
C SER A 88 -16.43 -2.62 -21.57
N ARG A 89 -15.20 -3.06 -21.28
CA ARG A 89 -14.12 -3.33 -22.26
C ARG A 89 -13.77 -2.12 -23.13
N ARG A 90 -13.79 -0.94 -22.53
CA ARG A 90 -13.41 0.35 -23.15
C ARG A 90 -12.16 0.95 -22.50
N ILE A 91 -11.19 0.10 -22.25
CA ILE A 91 -9.90 0.48 -21.62
C ILE A 91 -9.19 1.52 -22.49
N THR A 92 -8.66 2.55 -21.86
CA THR A 92 -7.96 3.65 -22.54
C THR A 92 -6.50 3.78 -22.11
N SER A 93 -6.10 3.16 -21.02
CA SER A 93 -4.77 3.31 -20.41
C SER A 93 -3.65 2.70 -21.28
N ASP A 94 -3.86 1.56 -21.91
CA ASP A 94 -2.83 0.80 -22.65
C ASP A 94 -2.08 1.63 -23.70
N ALA A 95 -2.82 2.43 -24.47
CA ALA A 95 -2.22 3.20 -25.57
C ALA A 95 -1.32 4.34 -25.07
N GLN A 96 -1.48 4.76 -23.82
CA GLN A 96 -0.81 5.93 -23.24
C GLN A 96 0.42 5.55 -22.42
N ASP A 97 0.46 4.35 -21.85
CA ASP A 97 1.46 3.96 -20.85
C ASP A 97 2.91 4.07 -21.34
N LEU A 98 3.22 3.57 -22.53
CA LEU A 98 4.57 3.66 -23.09
C LEU A 98 4.97 5.08 -23.49
N ALA A 99 4.01 5.91 -23.90
CA ALA A 99 4.27 7.31 -24.24
C ALA A 99 4.55 8.11 -22.94
N ILE A 100 3.82 7.85 -21.86
CA ILE A 100 3.97 8.48 -20.55
C ILE A 100 5.35 8.15 -19.96
N LEU A 101 5.78 6.87 -20.00
CA LEU A 101 7.12 6.49 -19.55
C LEU A 101 8.25 7.25 -20.23
N LYS A 102 8.06 7.65 -21.49
CA LYS A 102 9.06 8.40 -22.25
C LYS A 102 9.04 9.91 -21.98
N GLN A 103 7.92 10.44 -21.53
CA GLN A 103 7.75 11.90 -21.49
C GLN A 103 8.07 12.53 -20.13
N ASN A 104 7.62 11.99 -18.98
CA ASN A 104 7.76 12.71 -17.70
C ASN A 104 7.79 11.83 -16.44
N THR A 105 7.48 10.53 -16.51
CA THR A 105 7.35 9.70 -15.30
C THR A 105 8.67 9.21 -14.73
N ALA A 106 9.77 9.37 -15.45
CA ALA A 106 11.10 9.00 -14.96
C ALA A 106 11.54 9.86 -13.75
N GLU A 107 11.13 11.13 -13.73
CA GLU A 107 11.56 12.09 -12.70
C GLU A 107 10.47 12.40 -11.67
N LYS A 108 9.19 12.15 -11.98
CA LYS A 108 8.06 12.47 -11.10
C LYS A 108 6.90 11.50 -11.22
N GLN A 109 6.10 11.43 -10.17
CA GLN A 109 4.80 10.77 -10.15
C GLN A 109 3.75 11.74 -9.60
N GLU A 110 2.54 11.70 -10.15
CA GLU A 110 1.45 12.61 -9.79
C GLU A 110 0.15 11.81 -9.53
N PRO A 111 0.14 10.91 -8.55
CA PRO A 111 -1.04 10.09 -8.29
C PRO A 111 -2.18 10.96 -7.76
N PHE A 112 -3.35 10.84 -8.37
CA PHE A 112 -4.56 11.47 -7.81
C PHE A 112 -5.22 10.61 -6.74
N ALA A 113 -4.90 9.31 -6.69
CA ALA A 113 -5.43 8.33 -5.76
C ALA A 113 -4.34 7.43 -5.20
N ALA A 114 -4.55 6.93 -3.98
CA ALA A 114 -3.78 5.80 -3.45
C ALA A 114 -4.74 4.65 -3.13
N VAL A 115 -4.32 3.41 -3.40
CA VAL A 115 -5.13 2.22 -3.20
C VAL A 115 -4.37 1.22 -2.35
N LEU A 116 -4.98 0.79 -1.24
CA LEU A 116 -4.58 -0.39 -0.48
C LEU A 116 -5.39 -1.59 -0.95
N SER A 117 -4.73 -2.58 -1.54
CA SER A 117 -5.38 -3.80 -2.03
C SER A 117 -4.67 -5.07 -1.57
N CYS A 118 -5.30 -6.21 -1.83
CA CYS A 118 -4.65 -7.50 -1.64
C CYS A 118 -3.50 -7.70 -2.64
N ALA A 119 -2.48 -8.46 -2.21
CA ALA A 119 -1.40 -8.92 -3.09
C ALA A 119 -1.84 -10.05 -4.05
N ASP A 120 -3.11 -10.46 -4.04
CA ASP A 120 -3.68 -11.47 -4.93
C ASP A 120 -3.42 -11.12 -6.40
N SER A 121 -2.87 -12.07 -7.17
CA SER A 121 -2.46 -11.87 -8.57
C SER A 121 -3.62 -11.52 -9.52
N ARG A 122 -4.86 -11.73 -9.09
CA ARG A 122 -6.07 -11.42 -9.86
C ARG A 122 -6.59 -10.00 -9.62
N VAL A 123 -5.86 -9.19 -8.84
CA VAL A 123 -6.26 -7.82 -8.46
C VAL A 123 -5.24 -6.80 -8.99
N PRO A 124 -5.14 -6.60 -10.32
CA PRO A 124 -4.27 -5.59 -10.93
C PRO A 124 -4.95 -4.21 -10.82
N VAL A 125 -4.60 -3.44 -9.78
CA VAL A 125 -5.31 -2.20 -9.41
C VAL A 125 -5.40 -1.21 -10.56
N GLU A 126 -4.29 -0.93 -11.22
CA GLU A 126 -4.20 0.03 -12.32
C GLU A 126 -5.12 -0.38 -13.47
N LEU A 127 -5.14 -1.67 -13.82
CA LEU A 127 -6.00 -2.20 -14.87
C LEU A 127 -7.48 -2.16 -14.47
N VAL A 128 -7.81 -2.54 -13.22
CA VAL A 128 -9.19 -2.54 -12.69
C VAL A 128 -9.82 -1.15 -12.74
N PHE A 129 -9.00 -0.10 -12.54
CA PHE A 129 -9.45 1.28 -12.58
C PHE A 129 -9.13 2.00 -13.89
N ASP A 130 -8.65 1.29 -14.92
CA ASP A 130 -8.25 1.86 -16.22
C ASP A 130 -7.43 3.15 -16.06
N GLN A 131 -6.37 3.06 -15.26
CA GLN A 131 -5.48 4.17 -14.98
C GLN A 131 -4.08 3.89 -15.52
N THR A 132 -3.48 4.91 -16.10
CA THR A 132 -2.14 4.85 -16.66
C THR A 132 -1.06 4.92 -15.58
N ILE A 133 0.17 4.55 -15.94
CA ILE A 133 1.35 4.58 -15.06
C ILE A 133 1.53 5.97 -14.42
N GLY A 134 1.70 5.99 -13.09
CA GLY A 134 1.92 7.20 -12.30
C GLY A 134 0.65 7.85 -11.73
N HIS A 135 -0.55 7.40 -12.13
CA HIS A 135 -1.83 7.99 -11.69
C HIS A 135 -2.36 7.42 -10.37
N ILE A 136 -2.00 6.19 -10.02
CA ILE A 136 -2.37 5.56 -8.75
C ILE A 136 -1.13 5.17 -7.96
N PHE A 137 -1.10 5.51 -6.69
CA PHE A 137 -0.10 5.02 -5.73
C PHE A 137 -0.61 3.74 -5.08
N VAL A 138 -0.01 2.59 -5.42
CA VAL A 138 -0.54 1.27 -5.03
C VAL A 138 0.24 0.67 -3.89
N ASN A 139 -0.47 0.29 -2.81
CA ASN A 139 0.02 -0.53 -1.72
C ASN A 139 -0.68 -1.88 -1.75
N ARG A 140 0.07 -2.98 -1.62
CA ARG A 140 -0.48 -4.33 -1.70
C ARG A 140 0.10 -5.23 -0.62
N ILE A 141 -0.81 -5.87 0.13
CA ILE A 141 -0.47 -6.90 1.13
C ILE A 141 -1.61 -7.91 1.20
N ALA A 142 -1.30 -9.20 1.43
CA ALA A 142 -2.32 -10.23 1.54
C ALA A 142 -3.40 -9.85 2.57
N GLY A 143 -4.67 -9.87 2.15
CA GLY A 143 -5.80 -9.45 2.99
C GLY A 143 -5.99 -7.94 3.13
N ASN A 144 -5.31 -7.12 2.31
CA ASN A 144 -5.43 -5.64 2.33
C ASN A 144 -5.41 -5.03 3.74
N ILE A 145 -4.59 -5.58 4.63
CA ILE A 145 -4.48 -5.18 6.04
C ILE A 145 -3.69 -3.88 6.20
N VAL A 146 -4.01 -3.12 7.24
CA VAL A 146 -3.28 -1.92 7.66
C VAL A 146 -2.24 -2.29 8.70
N THR A 147 -0.97 -2.01 8.40
CA THR A 147 0.17 -2.11 9.33
C THR A 147 0.86 -0.75 9.42
N SER A 148 1.82 -0.60 10.34
CA SER A 148 2.59 0.65 10.49
C SER A 148 3.28 1.08 9.18
N GLU A 149 3.84 0.13 8.44
CA GLU A 149 4.54 0.38 7.17
C GLU A 149 3.56 0.77 6.07
N ILE A 150 2.38 0.15 6.05
CA ILE A 150 1.30 0.52 5.12
C ILE A 150 0.78 1.93 5.43
N ILE A 151 0.58 2.28 6.71
CA ILE A 151 0.19 3.62 7.12
C ILE A 151 1.23 4.63 6.62
N ALA A 152 2.51 4.42 6.94
CA ALA A 152 3.60 5.33 6.55
C ALA A 152 3.67 5.51 5.02
N SER A 153 3.50 4.43 4.26
CA SER A 153 3.47 4.49 2.79
C SER A 153 2.26 5.28 2.27
N LEU A 154 1.08 5.11 2.86
CA LEU A 154 -0.11 5.85 2.45
C LEU A 154 -0.09 7.31 2.91
N GLU A 155 0.54 7.62 4.05
CA GLU A 155 0.84 9.01 4.45
C GLU A 155 1.72 9.70 3.41
N TYR A 156 2.76 9.01 2.93
CA TYR A 156 3.61 9.53 1.85
C TYR A 156 2.78 9.81 0.58
N GLY A 157 1.93 8.87 0.16
CA GLY A 157 1.05 9.04 -0.99
C GLY A 157 0.09 10.23 -0.85
N ALA A 158 -0.49 10.42 0.35
CA ALA A 158 -1.45 11.49 0.59
C ALA A 158 -0.79 12.85 0.86
N LEU A 159 0.22 12.90 1.75
CA LEU A 159 0.83 14.16 2.18
C LEU A 159 1.85 14.69 1.18
N VAL A 160 2.76 13.81 0.72
CA VAL A 160 3.89 14.21 -0.13
C VAL A 160 3.49 14.24 -1.60
N LEU A 161 2.85 13.18 -2.09
CA LEU A 161 2.45 13.07 -3.50
C LEU A 161 1.10 13.72 -3.79
N GLY A 162 0.30 14.03 -2.77
CA GLY A 162 -0.94 14.77 -2.91
C GLY A 162 -2.13 13.97 -3.44
N ALA A 163 -2.14 12.65 -3.25
CA ALA A 163 -3.31 11.82 -3.55
C ALA A 163 -4.55 12.34 -2.79
N LYS A 164 -5.68 12.41 -3.47
CA LYS A 164 -6.93 13.00 -2.95
C LYS A 164 -7.89 11.96 -2.37
N VAL A 165 -7.67 10.69 -2.66
CA VAL A 165 -8.45 9.57 -2.13
C VAL A 165 -7.54 8.43 -1.73
N LEU A 166 -7.80 7.84 -0.57
CA LEU A 166 -7.26 6.55 -0.14
C LEU A 166 -8.39 5.52 -0.21
N LEU A 167 -8.30 4.59 -1.14
CA LEU A 167 -9.28 3.52 -1.31
C LEU A 167 -8.74 2.21 -0.74
N VAL A 168 -9.44 1.64 0.24
CA VAL A 168 -9.14 0.29 0.75
C VAL A 168 -10.05 -0.70 0.05
N MET A 169 -9.45 -1.58 -0.77
CA MET A 169 -10.20 -2.48 -1.64
C MET A 169 -10.00 -3.94 -1.23
N GLY A 170 -11.07 -4.55 -0.67
CA GLY A 170 -11.21 -5.99 -0.53
C GLY A 170 -11.62 -6.64 -1.85
N HIS A 171 -11.57 -7.97 -1.94
CA HIS A 171 -11.94 -8.67 -3.17
C HIS A 171 -12.59 -10.03 -2.92
N ALA A 172 -13.30 -10.53 -3.92
CA ALA A 172 -13.93 -11.83 -3.92
C ALA A 172 -12.90 -12.97 -3.78
N ASN A 173 -13.26 -13.98 -3.02
CA ASN A 173 -12.44 -15.18 -2.82
C ASN A 173 -11.03 -14.87 -2.30
N CYS A 174 -10.90 -13.94 -1.37
CA CYS A 174 -9.62 -13.58 -0.75
C CYS A 174 -9.05 -14.75 0.06
N GLY A 175 -7.86 -15.22 -0.34
CA GLY A 175 -7.20 -16.35 0.31
C GLY A 175 -6.83 -16.09 1.78
N ALA A 176 -6.40 -14.87 2.10
CA ALA A 176 -6.03 -14.49 3.48
C ALA A 176 -7.27 -14.47 4.41
N VAL A 177 -8.40 -13.91 3.96
CA VAL A 177 -9.65 -13.91 4.72
C VAL A 177 -10.15 -15.35 4.90
N LYS A 178 -10.12 -16.17 3.84
CA LYS A 178 -10.49 -17.59 3.92
C LYS A 178 -9.61 -18.37 4.92
N ALA A 179 -8.31 -18.12 4.91
CA ALA A 179 -7.39 -18.78 5.85
C ALA A 179 -7.68 -18.37 7.31
N THR A 180 -8.02 -17.09 7.55
CA THR A 180 -8.40 -16.60 8.89
C THR A 180 -9.71 -17.25 9.34
N ILE A 181 -10.75 -17.35 8.50
CA ILE A 181 -12.00 -18.07 8.82
C ILE A 181 -11.71 -19.52 9.20
N GLN A 182 -10.80 -20.18 8.50
CA GLN A 182 -10.47 -21.58 8.79
C GLN A 182 -9.66 -21.77 10.08
N GLY A 183 -9.00 -20.72 10.57
CA GLY A 183 -8.20 -20.75 11.81
C GLY A 183 -7.08 -21.79 11.83
N LYS A 184 -6.64 -22.27 10.66
CA LYS A 184 -5.63 -23.33 10.58
C LYS A 184 -4.24 -22.78 10.87
N GLU A 185 -3.50 -23.52 11.67
CA GLU A 185 -2.06 -23.26 11.79
C GLU A 185 -1.37 -23.48 10.44
N VAL A 186 -0.52 -22.53 10.09
CA VAL A 186 0.30 -22.57 8.88
C VAL A 186 1.76 -22.30 9.25
N SER A 187 2.66 -22.90 8.51
CA SER A 187 4.10 -22.71 8.73
C SER A 187 4.55 -21.29 8.39
N GLY A 188 5.59 -20.81 9.08
CA GLY A 188 6.20 -19.51 8.85
C GLY A 188 5.38 -18.35 9.40
N GLN A 189 5.39 -17.21 8.71
CA GLN A 189 4.80 -15.96 9.17
C GLN A 189 3.36 -15.71 8.68
N ILE A 190 2.73 -16.66 7.98
CA ILE A 190 1.41 -16.46 7.37
C ILE A 190 0.35 -16.12 8.44
N SER A 191 0.41 -16.79 9.60
CA SER A 191 -0.51 -16.54 10.71
C SER A 191 -0.43 -15.13 11.31
N ALA A 192 0.65 -14.37 11.05
CA ALA A 192 0.76 -12.96 11.46
C ALA A 192 -0.30 -12.06 10.80
N LEU A 193 -0.91 -12.49 9.69
CA LEU A 193 -2.00 -11.76 9.04
C LEU A 193 -3.33 -11.90 9.78
N TYR A 194 -3.55 -12.99 10.50
CA TYR A 194 -4.84 -13.34 11.09
C TYR A 194 -5.37 -12.31 12.09
N PRO A 195 -4.57 -11.81 13.05
CA PRO A 195 -5.06 -10.83 14.03
C PRO A 195 -5.62 -9.55 13.38
N HIS A 196 -5.10 -9.16 12.22
CA HIS A 196 -5.58 -7.99 11.49
C HIS A 196 -6.94 -8.23 10.80
N ILE A 197 -7.23 -9.47 10.42
CA ILE A 197 -8.45 -9.87 9.69
C ILE A 197 -9.52 -10.40 10.66
N GLN A 198 -9.11 -10.93 11.80
CA GLN A 198 -10.00 -11.56 12.78
C GLN A 198 -11.23 -10.72 13.16
N PRO A 199 -11.11 -9.38 13.38
CA PRO A 199 -12.29 -8.56 13.69
C PRO A 199 -13.37 -8.61 12.60
N ALA A 200 -12.99 -8.78 11.34
CA ALA A 200 -13.93 -8.91 10.24
C ALA A 200 -14.61 -10.28 10.21
N VAL A 201 -13.86 -11.33 10.57
CA VAL A 201 -14.41 -12.70 10.73
C VAL A 201 -15.36 -12.76 11.90
N ASP A 202 -15.01 -12.13 13.04
CA ASP A 202 -15.88 -12.07 14.23
C ASP A 202 -17.21 -11.38 13.94
N GLN A 203 -17.18 -10.36 13.06
CA GLN A 203 -18.37 -9.63 12.63
C GLN A 203 -19.24 -10.41 11.63
N ALA A 204 -18.63 -11.13 10.69
CA ALA A 204 -19.30 -11.71 9.53
C ALA A 204 -19.49 -13.24 9.62
N GLY A 205 -18.84 -13.91 10.59
CA GLY A 205 -18.79 -15.36 10.67
C GLY A 205 -18.09 -15.99 9.48
N ASP A 206 -18.52 -17.19 9.10
CA ASP A 206 -17.90 -17.99 8.05
C ASP A 206 -18.24 -17.53 6.62
N ASN A 207 -19.00 -16.45 6.47
CA ASN A 207 -19.33 -15.90 5.16
C ASN A 207 -18.15 -15.12 4.59
N LEU A 208 -17.42 -15.74 3.67
CA LEU A 208 -16.20 -15.19 3.07
C LEU A 208 -16.40 -13.83 2.39
N GLU A 209 -17.52 -13.64 1.67
CA GLU A 209 -17.81 -12.37 1.02
C GLU A 209 -18.10 -11.28 2.03
N ALA A 210 -18.97 -11.55 3.01
CA ALA A 210 -19.28 -10.61 4.08
C ALA A 210 -18.03 -10.26 4.91
N ALA A 211 -17.20 -11.25 5.25
CA ALA A 211 -15.93 -11.03 5.97
C ALA A 211 -14.94 -10.18 5.13
N SER A 212 -14.84 -10.42 3.81
CA SER A 212 -13.97 -9.62 2.94
C SER A 212 -14.44 -8.16 2.83
N LYS A 213 -15.76 -7.92 2.76
CA LYS A 213 -16.35 -6.57 2.78
C LYS A 213 -16.17 -5.90 4.13
N ALA A 214 -16.42 -6.61 5.24
CA ALA A 214 -16.21 -6.11 6.59
C ALA A 214 -14.72 -5.74 6.81
N ASN A 215 -13.80 -6.60 6.37
CA ASN A 215 -12.37 -6.33 6.47
C ASN A 215 -11.98 -5.03 5.74
N ALA A 216 -12.43 -4.83 4.50
CA ALA A 216 -12.15 -3.60 3.78
C ALA A 216 -12.64 -2.35 4.53
N LYS A 217 -13.83 -2.39 5.13
CA LYS A 217 -14.40 -1.29 5.93
C LYS A 217 -13.61 -1.05 7.23
N ILE A 218 -13.29 -2.12 7.96
CA ILE A 218 -12.49 -2.03 9.20
C ILE A 218 -11.12 -1.46 8.91
N GLN A 219 -10.43 -1.90 7.85
CA GLN A 219 -9.12 -1.40 7.49
C GLN A 219 -9.17 0.07 7.03
N ALA A 220 -10.21 0.49 6.32
CA ALA A 220 -10.41 1.89 5.95
C ALA A 220 -10.62 2.79 7.17
N THR A 221 -11.43 2.35 8.14
CA THR A 221 -11.64 3.05 9.41
C THR A 221 -10.34 3.12 10.21
N LEU A 222 -9.62 2.00 10.35
CA LEU A 222 -8.35 1.94 11.05
C LEU A 222 -7.32 2.90 10.44
N LEU A 223 -7.23 2.96 9.11
CA LEU A 223 -6.34 3.87 8.40
C LEU A 223 -6.68 5.35 8.70
N ALA A 224 -7.95 5.71 8.67
CA ALA A 224 -8.42 7.08 8.92
C ALA A 224 -8.19 7.52 10.39
N GLU A 225 -8.25 6.58 11.33
CA GLU A 225 -8.17 6.88 12.76
C GLU A 225 -6.76 6.78 13.34
N SER A 226 -5.92 5.87 12.83
CA SER A 226 -4.59 5.59 13.40
C SER A 226 -3.52 6.59 12.97
N SER A 227 -3.73 7.29 11.85
CA SER A 227 -2.78 8.28 11.34
C SER A 227 -3.23 9.70 11.67
N THR A 228 -2.38 10.45 12.39
CA THR A 228 -2.62 11.88 12.65
C THR A 228 -2.54 12.72 11.37
N VAL A 229 -1.71 12.30 10.42
CA VAL A 229 -1.55 12.96 9.10
C VAL A 229 -2.81 12.77 8.27
N ILE A 230 -3.24 11.53 8.07
CA ILE A 230 -4.44 11.21 7.28
C ILE A 230 -5.67 11.87 7.92
N LYS A 231 -5.83 11.77 9.24
CA LYS A 231 -6.92 12.41 9.97
C LYS A 231 -6.93 13.92 9.81
N GLY A 232 -5.77 14.56 9.82
CA GLY A 232 -5.61 16.00 9.56
C GLY A 232 -6.08 16.38 8.17
N LEU A 233 -5.62 15.68 7.13
CA LEU A 233 -6.00 15.90 5.73
C LEU A 233 -7.52 15.70 5.49
N ILE A 234 -8.12 14.69 6.14
CA ILE A 234 -9.58 14.47 6.09
C ILE A 234 -10.31 15.66 6.70
N LYS A 235 -9.88 16.12 7.89
CA LYS A 235 -10.50 17.26 8.58
C LYS A 235 -10.41 18.57 7.76
N GLU A 236 -9.34 18.73 7.01
CA GLU A 236 -9.13 19.86 6.11
C GLU A 236 -9.90 19.74 4.77
N GLY A 237 -10.62 18.64 4.55
CA GLY A 237 -11.31 18.38 3.28
C GLY A 237 -10.38 18.14 2.09
N LYS A 238 -9.11 17.82 2.34
CA LYS A 238 -8.08 17.56 1.32
C LYS A 238 -7.97 16.11 0.91
N LEU A 239 -8.52 15.20 1.72
CA LEU A 239 -8.41 13.75 1.52
C LEU A 239 -9.73 13.07 1.88
N LYS A 240 -10.08 12.06 1.10
CA LYS A 240 -11.16 11.12 1.40
C LYS A 240 -10.61 9.71 1.60
N VAL A 241 -11.10 8.99 2.61
CA VAL A 241 -10.87 7.56 2.77
C VAL A 241 -12.16 6.83 2.45
N ALA A 242 -12.09 5.79 1.64
CA ALA A 242 -13.23 4.98 1.23
C ALA A 242 -12.89 3.49 1.25
N ALA A 243 -13.90 2.65 1.43
CA ALA A 243 -13.80 1.20 1.29
C ALA A 243 -14.52 0.72 0.03
N ALA A 244 -13.97 -0.29 -0.61
CA ALA A 244 -14.57 -0.91 -1.80
C ALA A 244 -14.40 -2.43 -1.79
N TYR A 245 -15.19 -3.08 -2.62
CA TYR A 245 -15.13 -4.51 -2.87
C TYR A 245 -15.06 -4.80 -4.37
N TYR A 246 -14.04 -5.55 -4.77
CA TYR A 246 -13.80 -5.97 -6.15
C TYR A 246 -14.30 -7.40 -6.36
N ASP A 247 -15.22 -7.58 -7.25
CA ASP A 247 -15.67 -8.89 -7.72
C ASP A 247 -14.75 -9.38 -8.85
N VAL A 248 -13.93 -10.37 -8.56
CA VAL A 248 -12.97 -10.96 -9.49
C VAL A 248 -13.64 -11.62 -10.71
N ALA A 249 -14.89 -12.07 -10.58
CA ALA A 249 -15.60 -12.75 -11.66
C ALA A 249 -16.16 -11.78 -12.70
N THR A 250 -16.64 -10.63 -12.26
CA THR A 250 -17.29 -9.63 -13.12
C THR A 250 -16.40 -8.44 -13.45
N GLY A 251 -15.35 -8.20 -12.64
CA GLY A 251 -14.50 -7.03 -12.76
C GLY A 251 -15.08 -5.77 -12.09
N HIS A 252 -16.27 -5.83 -11.51
CA HIS A 252 -16.91 -4.69 -10.88
C HIS A 252 -16.34 -4.35 -9.51
N VAL A 253 -16.17 -3.07 -9.27
CA VAL A 253 -15.86 -2.50 -7.95
C VAL A 253 -17.10 -1.82 -7.39
N THR A 254 -17.47 -2.17 -6.16
CA THR A 254 -18.59 -1.56 -5.43
C THR A 254 -18.09 -0.83 -4.23
N LEU A 255 -18.45 0.44 -4.06
CA LEU A 255 -18.19 1.19 -2.85
C LEU A 255 -18.99 0.62 -1.68
N LEU A 256 -18.35 0.54 -0.51
CA LEU A 256 -18.93 0.05 0.72
C LEU A 256 -19.27 1.24 1.64
N SER A 257 -20.52 1.35 2.00
CA SER A 257 -21.03 2.31 2.99
C SER A 257 -20.77 1.85 4.43
#